data_2f7c47b862390e11b008610c012bc9c2
#
_entry.id   2f7c47b862390e11b008610c012bc9c2
#
_cell.length_a   1.000
_cell.length_b   1.000
_cell.length_c   1.000
_cell.angle_alpha   90.00
_cell.angle_beta   90.00
_cell.angle_gamma   90.00
#
_symmetry.space_group_name_H-M   'P 1'
#
loop_
_entity.id
_entity.type
_entity.pdbx_description
1 polymer ?
#
loop_
_entity_poly.entity_id
_entity_poly.type
_entity_poly.pdbx_seq_one_letter_code
_entity_poly.pdbx_strand_id
1 'polypeptide(L)'
;MADMRVDSHLHVGFRDFSPEKIIGYLDAERLDLGWLLTWEEDHPVIPSLYQHLSVADVFSAYERFPTRIVPMYAPDPARPGFREDLRSWHARGIRGIGELKVSCTWDSAPVGALLEEARALGLPVVFHMEGPGWFPFPWSWANRVFTHALNRGNRLGRRQGNRRGYFPGYLPDFNGLRGRLAELPEVAFIGHGPLFWKGIAREQGGALYPSGKVGEPGILCDLLARYPNLHADLSGRGGYNALARDPAFARDLLAAHSRQVLFGTDNFSLGLPALLAGLGLAPADLERILGGNAMALVPPRAA
;
A
#
# COMPACT_ATOMS: atom_id res chain seq x y z
N MET A 1 9.27 -12.54 23.04
CA MET A 1 8.11 -12.86 22.16
C MET A 1 8.69 -13.64 21.00
N ALA A 2 8.09 -14.78 20.62
CA ALA A 2 8.56 -15.54 19.47
C ALA A 2 8.61 -14.64 18.24
N ASP A 3 9.56 -14.90 17.32
CA ASP A 3 9.78 -14.15 16.09
C ASP A 3 8.60 -14.36 15.16
N MET A 4 7.55 -13.58 15.38
CA MET A 4 6.33 -13.63 14.55
C MET A 4 6.64 -13.06 13.16
N ARG A 5 6.23 -13.81 12.12
CA ARG A 5 6.32 -13.41 10.72
C ARG A 5 4.98 -12.87 10.25
N VAL A 6 4.99 -11.73 9.59
CA VAL A 6 3.79 -11.00 9.20
C VAL A 6 3.86 -10.63 7.72
N ASP A 7 2.82 -10.94 6.96
CA ASP A 7 2.58 -10.28 5.68
C ASP A 7 1.72 -9.04 5.93
N SER A 8 2.32 -7.87 5.81
CA SER A 8 1.66 -6.59 6.11
C SER A 8 0.76 -6.06 4.99
N HIS A 9 0.56 -6.83 3.90
CA HIS A 9 -0.21 -6.35 2.77
C HIS A 9 -0.87 -7.50 1.99
N LEU A 10 -2.09 -7.80 2.34
CA LEU A 10 -2.93 -8.77 1.65
C LEU A 10 -4.33 -8.20 1.43
N HIS A 11 -5.02 -8.74 0.44
CA HIS A 11 -6.40 -8.39 0.12
C HIS A 11 -7.27 -9.65 0.02
N VAL A 12 -8.43 -9.62 0.65
CA VAL A 12 -9.47 -10.64 0.46
C VAL A 12 -10.31 -10.28 -0.77
N GLY A 13 -10.66 -11.28 -1.58
CA GLY A 13 -11.42 -11.06 -2.81
C GLY A 13 -10.58 -10.59 -4.01
N PHE A 14 -9.32 -10.29 -3.82
CA PHE A 14 -8.40 -9.93 -4.90
C PHE A 14 -7.65 -11.16 -5.41
N ARG A 15 -7.57 -11.34 -6.75
CA ARG A 15 -6.88 -12.45 -7.40
C ARG A 15 -7.34 -13.83 -6.89
N ASP A 16 -8.64 -13.98 -6.67
CA ASP A 16 -9.28 -15.21 -6.14
C ASP A 16 -8.82 -15.64 -4.72
N PHE A 17 -8.27 -14.73 -3.92
CA PHE A 17 -7.93 -15.01 -2.53
C PHE A 17 -9.18 -14.92 -1.65
N SER A 18 -9.78 -16.09 -1.36
CA SER A 18 -10.77 -16.21 -0.29
C SER A 18 -10.09 -16.19 1.08
N PRO A 19 -10.83 -15.99 2.19
CA PRO A 19 -10.25 -16.08 3.54
C PRO A 19 -9.47 -17.38 3.77
N GLU A 20 -9.98 -18.54 3.31
CA GLU A 20 -9.31 -19.83 3.43
C GLU A 20 -8.03 -19.92 2.63
N LYS A 21 -8.02 -19.37 1.40
CA LYS A 21 -6.81 -19.31 0.59
C LYS A 21 -5.74 -18.42 1.21
N ILE A 22 -6.15 -17.33 1.89
CA ILE A 22 -5.21 -16.48 2.64
C ILE A 22 -4.60 -17.28 3.78
N ILE A 23 -5.38 -18.00 4.58
CA ILE A 23 -4.85 -18.82 5.66
C ILE A 23 -3.94 -19.93 5.10
N GLY A 24 -4.35 -20.61 4.03
CA GLY A 24 -3.51 -21.60 3.37
C GLY A 24 -2.19 -21.05 2.85
N TYR A 25 -2.19 -19.80 2.34
CA TYR A 25 -0.99 -19.08 1.95
C TYR A 25 -0.10 -18.76 3.18
N LEU A 26 -0.67 -18.21 4.25
CA LEU A 26 0.08 -17.93 5.48
C LEU A 26 0.73 -19.19 6.04
N ASP A 27 0.04 -20.32 6.03
CA ASP A 27 0.57 -21.60 6.51
C ASP A 27 1.70 -22.13 5.60
N ALA A 28 1.52 -22.05 4.28
CA ALA A 28 2.52 -22.48 3.30
C ALA A 28 3.82 -21.68 3.40
N GLU A 29 3.72 -20.36 3.59
CA GLU A 29 4.87 -19.45 3.72
C GLU A 29 5.39 -19.32 5.17
N ARG A 30 4.78 -20.05 6.12
CA ARG A 30 5.12 -20.02 7.56
C ARG A 30 5.02 -18.61 8.14
N LEU A 31 3.95 -17.91 7.79
CA LEU A 31 3.58 -16.60 8.30
C LEU A 31 2.54 -16.76 9.42
N ASP A 32 2.71 -16.02 10.48
CA ASP A 32 1.82 -16.08 11.65
C ASP A 32 0.58 -15.21 11.46
N LEU A 33 0.75 -14.03 10.87
CA LEU A 33 -0.29 -13.03 10.68
C LEU A 33 -0.31 -12.48 9.26
N GLY A 34 -1.49 -12.08 8.80
CA GLY A 34 -1.70 -11.28 7.60
C GLY A 34 -2.51 -10.02 7.89
N TRP A 35 -2.04 -8.86 7.44
CA TRP A 35 -2.86 -7.66 7.42
C TRP A 35 -3.75 -7.70 6.20
N LEU A 36 -5.07 -7.64 6.39
CA LEU A 36 -6.03 -7.56 5.30
C LEU A 36 -6.49 -6.13 5.11
N LEU A 37 -6.20 -5.59 3.93
CA LEU A 37 -6.45 -4.22 3.56
C LEU A 37 -7.67 -4.12 2.64
N THR A 38 -8.43 -3.04 2.78
CA THR A 38 -9.50 -2.67 1.83
C THR A 38 -8.94 -1.83 0.70
N TRP A 39 -9.78 -1.65 -0.31
CA TRP A 39 -9.57 -0.71 -1.40
C TRP A 39 -10.94 -0.16 -1.79
N GLU A 40 -11.31 0.97 -1.18
CA GLU A 40 -12.67 1.53 -1.29
C GLU A 40 -12.65 2.96 -1.85
N GLU A 41 -12.34 3.12 -3.13
CA GLU A 41 -12.59 4.36 -3.85
C GLU A 41 -13.92 4.22 -4.63
N ASP A 42 -14.91 5.07 -4.35
CA ASP A 42 -16.23 4.99 -4.98
C ASP A 42 -16.24 5.41 -6.45
N HIS A 43 -15.22 6.13 -6.91
CA HIS A 43 -15.14 6.68 -8.26
C HIS A 43 -13.84 6.31 -8.95
N PRO A 44 -13.67 5.07 -9.36
CA PRO A 44 -12.47 4.63 -10.05
C PRO A 44 -12.28 5.43 -11.34
N VAL A 45 -11.08 5.98 -11.50
CA VAL A 45 -10.70 6.74 -12.69
C VAL A 45 -10.66 5.82 -13.91
N ILE A 46 -10.27 4.57 -13.69
CA ILE A 46 -10.21 3.52 -14.71
C ILE A 46 -10.83 2.26 -14.12
N PRO A 47 -12.11 2.00 -14.38
CA PRO A 47 -12.85 0.88 -13.79
C PRO A 47 -12.22 -0.49 -14.00
N SER A 48 -11.48 -0.69 -15.10
CA SER A 48 -10.81 -1.95 -15.41
C SER A 48 -9.57 -2.23 -14.54
N LEU A 49 -9.06 -1.22 -13.82
CA LEU A 49 -7.92 -1.33 -12.91
C LEU A 49 -8.34 -1.22 -11.44
N TYR A 50 -9.61 -0.94 -11.20
CA TYR A 50 -10.18 -0.82 -9.86
C TYR A 50 -11.01 -2.05 -9.54
N GLN A 51 -10.83 -2.55 -8.34
CA GLN A 51 -11.69 -3.57 -7.75
C GLN A 51 -12.06 -3.10 -6.35
N HIS A 52 -13.36 -3.00 -6.07
CA HIS A 52 -13.84 -2.67 -4.75
C HIS A 52 -13.56 -3.85 -3.80
N LEU A 53 -12.80 -3.60 -2.74
CA LEU A 53 -12.44 -4.57 -1.70
C LEU A 53 -12.97 -4.05 -0.37
N SER A 54 -14.12 -4.56 0.04
CA SER A 54 -14.93 -3.97 1.10
C SER A 54 -14.40 -4.26 2.51
N VAL A 55 -14.65 -3.36 3.43
CA VAL A 55 -14.37 -3.55 4.86
C VAL A 55 -15.21 -4.69 5.45
N ALA A 56 -16.41 -4.93 4.92
CA ALA A 56 -17.26 -6.03 5.37
C ALA A 56 -16.61 -7.40 5.10
N ASP A 57 -15.98 -7.58 3.93
CA ASP A 57 -15.28 -8.82 3.58
C ASP A 57 -14.02 -9.02 4.43
N VAL A 58 -13.24 -7.94 4.63
CA VAL A 58 -12.06 -7.95 5.52
C VAL A 58 -12.47 -8.32 6.94
N PHE A 59 -13.54 -7.72 7.46
CA PHE A 59 -13.97 -7.97 8.80
C PHE A 59 -14.59 -9.37 8.99
N SER A 60 -15.34 -9.88 8.00
CA SER A 60 -15.83 -11.26 7.97
C SER A 60 -14.68 -12.27 8.00
N ALA A 61 -13.60 -12.02 7.27
CA ALA A 61 -12.40 -12.86 7.32
C ALA A 61 -11.74 -12.80 8.70
N TYR A 62 -11.65 -11.62 9.32
CA TYR A 62 -11.13 -11.44 10.67
C TYR A 62 -11.95 -12.19 11.72
N GLU A 63 -13.29 -12.09 11.69
CA GLU A 63 -14.17 -12.80 12.63
C GLU A 63 -14.00 -14.32 12.56
N ARG A 64 -13.68 -14.85 11.39
CA ARG A 64 -13.42 -16.29 11.20
C ARG A 64 -12.02 -16.73 11.64
N PHE A 65 -11.02 -15.85 11.53
CA PHE A 65 -9.62 -16.14 11.83
C PHE A 65 -8.96 -15.05 12.67
N PRO A 66 -9.50 -14.75 13.87
CA PRO A 66 -9.11 -13.55 14.63
C PRO A 66 -7.67 -13.55 15.15
N THR A 67 -7.03 -14.73 15.23
CA THR A 67 -5.62 -14.87 15.64
C THR A 67 -4.64 -14.85 14.47
N ARG A 68 -5.12 -14.84 13.22
CA ARG A 68 -4.32 -14.90 12.02
C ARG A 68 -4.45 -13.65 11.14
N ILE A 69 -5.45 -12.84 11.36
CA ILE A 69 -5.79 -11.67 10.54
C ILE A 69 -5.79 -10.40 11.36
N VAL A 70 -5.16 -9.37 10.82
CA VAL A 70 -5.23 -7.99 11.31
C VAL A 70 -6.06 -7.18 10.32
N PRO A 71 -7.28 -6.74 10.67
CA PRO A 71 -8.14 -6.04 9.74
C PRO A 71 -7.77 -4.55 9.64
N MET A 72 -7.63 -4.06 8.41
CA MET A 72 -7.36 -2.67 8.05
C MET A 72 -8.54 -2.11 7.24
N TYR A 73 -8.75 -0.79 7.32
CA TYR A 73 -9.81 -0.12 6.57
C TYR A 73 -9.39 1.26 6.10
N ALA A 74 -9.43 1.50 4.81
CA ALA A 74 -9.24 2.82 4.20
C ALA A 74 -10.55 3.27 3.52
N PRO A 75 -11.39 4.08 4.19
CA PRO A 75 -12.56 4.65 3.54
C PRO A 75 -12.15 5.66 2.46
N ASP A 76 -12.99 5.87 1.45
CA ASP A 76 -12.84 7.02 0.55
C ASP A 76 -13.04 8.32 1.34
N PRO A 77 -11.99 9.15 1.53
CA PRO A 77 -12.09 10.36 2.32
C PRO A 77 -12.95 11.46 1.66
N ALA A 78 -13.29 11.31 0.38
CA ALA A 78 -14.21 12.21 -0.30
C ALA A 78 -15.70 11.87 -0.05
N ARG A 79 -15.97 10.67 0.49
CA ARG A 79 -17.33 10.21 0.79
C ARG A 79 -17.87 10.89 2.06
N PRO A 80 -19.09 11.47 2.01
CA PRO A 80 -19.75 11.95 3.22
C PRO A 80 -19.90 10.83 4.26
N GLY A 81 -19.64 11.11 5.53
CA GLY A 81 -19.78 10.13 6.62
C GLY A 81 -18.59 9.19 6.81
N PHE A 82 -17.50 9.33 6.05
CA PHE A 82 -16.34 8.43 6.17
C PHE A 82 -15.74 8.39 7.60
N ARG A 83 -15.81 9.49 8.34
CA ARG A 83 -15.28 9.57 9.71
C ARG A 83 -16.06 8.70 10.68
N GLU A 84 -17.37 8.78 10.60
CA GLU A 84 -18.31 7.98 11.41
C GLU A 84 -18.13 6.50 11.08
N ASP A 85 -18.01 6.16 9.80
CA ASP A 85 -17.75 4.79 9.36
C ASP A 85 -16.42 4.27 9.90
N LEU A 86 -15.34 5.04 9.75
CA LEU A 86 -14.01 4.65 10.25
C LEU A 86 -14.02 4.44 11.77
N ARG A 87 -14.63 5.35 12.52
CA ARG A 87 -14.75 5.23 13.98
C ARG A 87 -15.58 4.01 14.39
N SER A 88 -16.68 3.74 13.67
CA SER A 88 -17.52 2.57 13.90
C SER A 88 -16.76 1.26 13.69
N TRP A 89 -16.02 1.16 12.57
CA TRP A 89 -15.21 -0.03 12.29
C TRP A 89 -14.02 -0.16 13.23
N HIS A 90 -13.40 0.96 13.62
CA HIS A 90 -12.32 0.95 14.63
C HIS A 90 -12.83 0.42 15.98
N ALA A 91 -14.01 0.84 16.43
CA ALA A 91 -14.64 0.32 17.67
C ALA A 91 -14.90 -1.20 17.59
N ARG A 92 -15.20 -1.74 16.41
CA ARG A 92 -15.35 -3.17 16.17
C ARG A 92 -14.02 -3.92 16.12
N GLY A 93 -12.91 -3.26 15.77
CA GLY A 93 -11.61 -3.93 15.80
C GLY A 93 -10.66 -3.66 14.66
N ILE A 94 -10.95 -2.74 13.75
CA ILE A 94 -9.99 -2.27 12.75
C ILE A 94 -8.76 -1.69 13.46
N ARG A 95 -7.57 -1.98 12.90
CA ARG A 95 -6.28 -1.72 13.54
C ARG A 95 -5.40 -0.72 12.78
N GLY A 96 -5.79 -0.28 11.60
CA GLY A 96 -5.08 0.70 10.79
C GLY A 96 -5.91 1.14 9.60
N ILE A 97 -5.44 2.19 8.94
CA ILE A 97 -6.00 2.65 7.67
C ILE A 97 -5.19 1.99 6.55
N GLY A 98 -5.85 1.26 5.65
CA GLY A 98 -5.16 0.60 4.54
C GLY A 98 -6.09 -0.20 3.62
N GLU A 99 -5.84 -0.17 2.34
CA GLU A 99 -4.87 0.57 1.55
C GLU A 99 -5.47 1.92 1.14
N LEU A 100 -4.86 3.04 1.56
CA LEU A 100 -5.29 4.36 1.09
C LEU A 100 -4.83 4.55 -0.36
N LYS A 101 -5.71 4.28 -1.28
CA LYS A 101 -5.49 4.30 -2.72
C LYS A 101 -6.55 5.18 -3.37
N VAL A 102 -6.30 6.49 -3.37
CA VAL A 102 -7.26 7.51 -3.77
C VAL A 102 -6.66 8.49 -4.77
N SER A 103 -7.48 8.90 -5.74
CA SER A 103 -7.11 9.86 -6.79
C SER A 103 -7.12 11.31 -6.27
N CYS A 104 -6.46 11.51 -5.13
CA CYS A 104 -6.32 12.79 -4.45
C CYS A 104 -4.84 13.15 -4.29
N THR A 105 -4.56 14.42 -4.01
CA THR A 105 -3.22 14.86 -3.58
C THR A 105 -3.11 14.85 -2.05
N TRP A 106 -1.89 14.77 -1.54
CA TRP A 106 -1.62 14.75 -0.10
C TRP A 106 -2.12 15.99 0.65
N ASP A 107 -2.12 17.15 -0.02
CA ASP A 107 -2.57 18.44 0.51
C ASP A 107 -4.07 18.68 0.40
N SER A 108 -4.81 17.75 -0.25
CA SER A 108 -6.25 17.86 -0.38
C SER A 108 -6.96 17.80 0.98
N ALA A 109 -8.04 18.58 1.12
CA ALA A 109 -8.83 18.62 2.35
C ALA A 109 -9.38 17.24 2.78
N PRO A 110 -9.89 16.38 1.86
CA PRO A 110 -10.32 15.02 2.23
C PRO A 110 -9.21 14.17 2.83
N VAL A 111 -8.02 14.15 2.21
CA VAL A 111 -6.87 13.40 2.74
C VAL A 111 -6.42 13.97 4.10
N GLY A 112 -6.35 15.30 4.23
CA GLY A 112 -6.05 15.93 5.52
C GLY A 112 -7.04 15.48 6.61
N ALA A 113 -8.34 15.48 6.30
CA ALA A 113 -9.38 15.06 7.22
C ALA A 113 -9.26 13.58 7.66
N LEU A 114 -8.83 12.67 6.75
CA LEU A 114 -8.58 11.27 7.07
C LEU A 114 -7.35 11.11 7.97
N LEU A 115 -6.29 11.85 7.68
CA LEU A 115 -5.05 11.80 8.48
C LEU A 115 -5.25 12.34 9.89
N GLU A 116 -6.12 13.33 10.08
CA GLU A 116 -6.54 13.79 11.41
C GLU A 116 -7.29 12.70 12.19
N GLU A 117 -8.14 11.91 11.53
CA GLU A 117 -8.78 10.75 12.16
C GLU A 117 -7.75 9.66 12.49
N ALA A 118 -6.79 9.40 11.59
CA ALA A 118 -5.70 8.45 11.85
C ALA A 118 -4.94 8.84 13.13
N ARG A 119 -4.58 10.13 13.27
CA ARG A 119 -3.93 10.68 14.46
C ARG A 119 -4.80 10.50 15.71
N ALA A 120 -6.06 10.90 15.63
CA ALA A 120 -6.98 10.86 16.77
C ALA A 120 -7.24 9.44 17.28
N LEU A 121 -7.22 8.44 16.39
CA LEU A 121 -7.45 7.03 16.71
C LEU A 121 -6.14 6.23 16.92
N GLY A 122 -4.96 6.85 16.73
CA GLY A 122 -3.67 6.17 16.83
C GLY A 122 -3.46 5.08 15.77
N LEU A 123 -4.01 5.28 14.56
CA LEU A 123 -3.96 4.30 13.49
C LEU A 123 -2.81 4.57 12.53
N PRO A 124 -1.99 3.56 12.17
CA PRO A 124 -1.05 3.66 11.06
C PRO A 124 -1.80 3.76 9.73
N VAL A 125 -1.15 4.34 8.71
CA VAL A 125 -1.72 4.54 7.37
C VAL A 125 -0.87 3.83 6.33
N VAL A 126 -1.38 2.74 5.77
CA VAL A 126 -0.82 2.08 4.58
C VAL A 126 -1.36 2.78 3.35
N PHE A 127 -0.48 3.27 2.49
CA PHE A 127 -0.88 4.07 1.33
C PHE A 127 -0.19 3.64 0.04
N HIS A 128 -0.90 3.80 -1.08
CA HIS A 128 -0.43 3.52 -2.42
C HIS A 128 -0.03 4.79 -3.16
N MET A 129 1.19 4.84 -3.69
CA MET A 129 1.61 5.90 -4.60
C MET A 129 1.74 5.40 -6.02
N GLU A 130 1.00 6.04 -6.91
CA GLU A 130 1.09 5.81 -8.35
C GLU A 130 1.09 7.14 -9.10
N GLY A 131 2.01 7.27 -10.06
CA GLY A 131 2.17 8.50 -10.82
C GLY A 131 1.02 8.71 -11.82
N PRO A 132 0.78 9.97 -12.19
CA PRO A 132 -0.17 10.26 -13.26
C PRO A 132 0.35 9.75 -14.60
N GLY A 133 -0.57 9.40 -15.48
CA GLY A 133 -0.18 8.93 -16.80
C GLY A 133 -1.33 8.82 -17.77
N TRP A 134 -0.93 8.68 -19.02
CA TRP A 134 -1.85 8.20 -20.04
C TRP A 134 -1.69 6.69 -20.05
N PHE A 135 -2.76 5.96 -19.75
CA PHE A 135 -2.73 4.54 -20.03
C PHE A 135 -2.77 4.37 -21.56
N PRO A 136 -1.65 4.02 -22.22
CA PRO A 136 -1.68 3.54 -23.57
C PRO A 136 -2.38 2.18 -23.48
N PHE A 137 -3.65 2.16 -23.74
CA PHE A 137 -4.37 0.92 -23.90
C PHE A 137 -3.87 0.23 -25.18
N PRO A 138 -3.02 -0.79 -25.12
CA PRO A 138 -2.72 -1.64 -26.27
C PRO A 138 -3.89 -2.62 -26.43
N TRP A 139 -5.10 -2.08 -26.76
CA TRP A 139 -6.25 -2.90 -26.55
C TRP A 139 -7.08 -2.94 -27.79
N SER A 140 -7.65 -4.11 -27.99
CA SER A 140 -8.56 -4.38 -29.08
C SER A 140 -9.57 -3.26 -29.24
N TRP A 141 -10.02 -3.04 -30.48
CA TRP A 141 -11.06 -2.10 -30.86
C TRP A 141 -12.29 -2.14 -29.91
N ALA A 142 -12.68 -3.32 -29.42
CA ALA A 142 -13.79 -3.50 -28.49
C ALA A 142 -13.58 -2.73 -27.15
N ASN A 143 -12.38 -2.72 -26.59
CA ASN A 143 -12.09 -2.00 -25.37
C ASN A 143 -12.05 -0.48 -25.59
N ARG A 144 -11.65 -0.01 -26.79
CA ARG A 144 -11.73 1.42 -27.14
C ARG A 144 -13.18 1.90 -27.16
N VAL A 145 -14.09 1.09 -27.70
CA VAL A 145 -15.54 1.39 -27.73
C VAL A 145 -16.13 1.36 -26.32
N PHE A 146 -15.78 0.36 -25.52
CA PHE A 146 -16.24 0.22 -24.14
C PHE A 146 -15.77 1.38 -23.25
N THR A 147 -14.49 1.73 -23.32
CA THR A 147 -13.93 2.90 -22.60
C THR A 147 -14.58 4.21 -23.07
N HIS A 148 -14.90 4.33 -24.37
CA HIS A 148 -15.60 5.50 -24.90
C HIS A 148 -17.03 5.60 -24.38
N ALA A 149 -17.75 4.48 -24.27
CA ALA A 149 -19.10 4.41 -23.73
C ALA A 149 -19.14 4.75 -22.23
N LEU A 150 -18.21 4.21 -21.44
CA LEU A 150 -18.07 4.51 -20.02
C LEU A 150 -17.74 5.98 -19.76
N ASN A 151 -16.81 6.56 -20.53
CA ASN A 151 -16.48 7.99 -20.44
C ASN A 151 -17.62 8.90 -20.87
N ARG A 152 -18.54 8.41 -21.70
CA ARG A 152 -19.76 9.16 -22.12
C ARG A 152 -20.80 9.11 -20.99
N GLY A 153 -20.93 8.02 -20.24
CA GLY A 153 -21.74 7.91 -19.03
C GLY A 153 -21.26 8.85 -17.91
N ASN A 154 -19.96 8.94 -17.71
CA ASN A 154 -19.34 9.85 -16.72
C ASN A 154 -19.45 11.35 -17.05
N ARG A 155 -19.83 11.71 -18.29
CA ARG A 155 -20.14 13.10 -18.67
C ARG A 155 -21.40 13.66 -18.02
N LEU A 156 -22.29 12.80 -17.57
CA LEU A 156 -23.55 13.19 -16.90
C LEU A 156 -23.33 13.44 -15.38
N GLY A 157 -22.27 12.90 -14.80
CA GLY A 157 -21.81 13.21 -13.45
C GLY A 157 -20.70 14.25 -13.51
N ARG A 158 -21.03 15.54 -13.35
CA ARG A 158 -20.07 16.64 -13.31
C ARG A 158 -19.02 16.40 -12.24
N ARG A 159 -17.86 15.89 -12.64
CA ARG A 159 -16.62 16.05 -11.87
C ARG A 159 -15.46 16.43 -12.79
N GLN A 160 -14.73 17.41 -12.29
CA GLN A 160 -13.67 18.17 -12.94
C GLN A 160 -12.67 17.32 -13.73
N GLY A 161 -12.49 17.69 -14.99
CA GLY A 161 -11.18 17.67 -15.61
C GLY A 161 -10.68 16.33 -16.15
N ASN A 162 -11.44 15.25 -16.09
CA ASN A 162 -10.93 13.96 -16.57
C ASN A 162 -10.87 13.92 -18.09
N ARG A 163 -9.72 14.27 -18.66
CA ARG A 163 -9.42 14.07 -20.07
C ARG A 163 -9.39 12.55 -20.33
N ARG A 164 -10.08 12.12 -21.38
CA ARG A 164 -10.22 10.71 -21.77
C ARG A 164 -8.90 9.96 -21.72
N GLY A 165 -8.83 8.91 -20.90
CA GLY A 165 -7.65 8.06 -20.76
C GLY A 165 -6.53 8.63 -19.89
N TYR A 166 -6.72 9.78 -19.25
CA TYR A 166 -5.78 10.31 -18.28
C TYR A 166 -6.09 9.79 -16.88
N PHE A 167 -5.10 9.20 -16.26
CA PHE A 167 -5.11 8.80 -14.86
C PHE A 167 -4.36 9.83 -14.03
N PRO A 168 -4.98 10.45 -13.03
CA PRO A 168 -4.33 11.52 -12.25
C PRO A 168 -3.28 11.00 -11.25
N GLY A 169 -3.15 9.70 -11.09
CA GLY A 169 -2.34 9.07 -10.07
C GLY A 169 -3.12 8.82 -8.77
N TYR A 170 -2.50 8.06 -7.87
CA TYR A 170 -2.90 7.89 -6.48
C TYR A 170 -1.84 8.56 -5.61
N LEU A 171 -2.21 9.58 -4.83
CA LEU A 171 -1.31 10.32 -3.95
C LEU A 171 0.05 10.66 -4.64
N PRO A 172 0.05 11.34 -5.81
CA PRO A 172 1.09 11.18 -6.84
C PRO A 172 2.38 11.98 -6.62
N ASP A 173 2.64 12.54 -5.42
CA ASP A 173 3.81 13.37 -5.21
C ASP A 173 4.49 13.19 -3.85
N PHE A 174 5.82 13.23 -3.86
CA PHE A 174 6.65 13.10 -2.66
C PHE A 174 6.72 14.40 -1.82
N ASN A 175 6.45 15.57 -2.39
CA ASN A 175 6.52 16.82 -1.63
C ASN A 175 5.32 16.92 -0.70
N GLY A 176 4.15 16.54 -1.18
CA GLY A 176 2.97 16.41 -0.34
C GLY A 176 3.14 15.38 0.76
N LEU A 177 3.70 14.19 0.45
CA LEU A 177 4.04 13.19 1.46
C LEU A 177 5.01 13.77 2.52
N ARG A 178 6.08 14.44 2.09
CA ARG A 178 7.04 15.10 3.00
C ARG A 178 6.35 16.08 3.95
N GLY A 179 5.40 16.86 3.42
CA GLY A 179 4.61 17.78 4.23
C GLY A 179 3.84 17.06 5.35
N ARG A 180 3.15 15.97 5.02
CA ARG A 180 2.38 15.18 5.99
C ARG A 180 3.24 14.46 7.01
N LEU A 181 4.40 13.92 6.60
CA LEU A 181 5.37 13.31 7.51
C LEU A 181 5.87 14.30 8.56
N ALA A 182 6.12 15.53 8.17
CA ALA A 182 6.58 16.60 9.09
C ALA A 182 5.45 17.12 9.99
N GLU A 183 4.23 17.20 9.48
CA GLU A 183 3.05 17.71 10.20
C GLU A 183 2.51 16.72 11.24
N LEU A 184 2.62 15.41 10.96
CA LEU A 184 2.02 14.34 11.76
C LEU A 184 3.07 13.31 12.18
N PRO A 185 4.08 13.68 12.99
CA PRO A 185 5.17 12.80 13.37
C PRO A 185 4.72 11.60 14.22
N GLU A 186 3.56 11.66 14.85
CA GLU A 186 2.96 10.57 15.62
C GLU A 186 2.19 9.55 14.78
N VAL A 187 1.89 9.85 13.50
CA VAL A 187 1.24 8.91 12.59
C VAL A 187 2.30 8.10 11.85
N ALA A 188 2.21 6.78 11.89
CA ALA A 188 3.05 5.91 11.08
C ALA A 188 2.49 5.84 9.65
N PHE A 189 3.29 6.25 8.68
CA PHE A 189 2.99 6.19 7.25
C PHE A 189 3.72 5.01 6.63
N ILE A 190 3.01 4.10 5.98
CA ILE A 190 3.56 2.89 5.39
C ILE A 190 3.33 2.94 3.89
N GLY A 191 4.39 3.25 3.14
CA GLY A 191 4.31 3.51 1.71
C GLY A 191 4.55 2.27 0.85
N HIS A 192 3.79 2.19 -0.23
CA HIS A 192 3.87 1.15 -1.23
C HIS A 192 3.49 1.69 -2.62
N GLY A 193 3.60 0.86 -3.64
CA GLY A 193 3.21 1.17 -5.01
C GLY A 193 4.35 1.58 -5.93
N PRO A 194 4.07 1.63 -7.26
CA PRO A 194 5.13 1.83 -8.27
C PRO A 194 5.86 3.16 -8.15
N LEU A 195 5.16 4.26 -7.91
CA LEU A 195 5.79 5.57 -7.76
C LEU A 195 6.63 5.63 -6.49
N PHE A 196 6.12 5.12 -5.37
CA PHE A 196 6.84 5.08 -4.10
C PHE A 196 8.21 4.41 -4.30
N TRP A 197 8.24 3.20 -4.86
CA TRP A 197 9.47 2.44 -5.06
C TRP A 197 10.37 2.97 -6.18
N LYS A 198 9.85 3.72 -7.16
CA LYS A 198 10.68 4.47 -8.10
C LYS A 198 11.53 5.54 -7.41
N GLY A 199 11.03 6.07 -6.31
CA GLY A 199 11.68 7.09 -5.49
C GLY A 199 13.02 6.68 -4.87
N ILE A 200 13.41 5.39 -4.90
CA ILE A 200 14.75 4.95 -4.45
C ILE A 200 15.89 5.48 -5.35
N ALA A 201 15.58 5.78 -6.61
CA ALA A 201 16.54 6.31 -7.57
C ALA A 201 16.27 7.79 -7.86
N ARG A 202 17.33 8.58 -7.99
CA ARG A 202 17.24 9.99 -8.41
C ARG A 202 16.66 10.09 -9.82
N GLU A 203 17.15 9.27 -10.74
CA GLU A 203 16.63 9.15 -12.09
C GLU A 203 15.59 8.02 -12.16
N GLN A 204 14.32 8.40 -12.13
CA GLN A 204 13.22 7.43 -12.07
C GLN A 204 12.84 6.83 -13.43
N GLY A 205 13.25 7.46 -14.54
CA GLY A 205 12.87 7.03 -15.89
C GLY A 205 11.38 7.05 -16.17
N GLY A 206 10.97 6.71 -17.39
CA GLY A 206 9.55 6.67 -17.81
C GLY A 206 8.83 5.33 -17.53
N ALA A 207 9.59 4.24 -17.32
CA ALA A 207 8.99 2.92 -17.10
C ALA A 207 8.31 2.84 -15.73
N LEU A 208 7.16 2.12 -15.66
CA LEU A 208 6.47 1.86 -14.40
C LEU A 208 7.35 1.05 -13.43
N TYR A 209 8.05 0.07 -13.97
CA TYR A 209 9.04 -0.76 -13.27
C TYR A 209 10.38 -0.60 -13.96
N PRO A 210 11.25 0.30 -13.48
CA PRO A 210 12.56 0.55 -14.12
C PRO A 210 13.46 -0.68 -14.05
N SER A 211 14.28 -0.87 -15.09
CA SER A 211 15.33 -1.89 -15.15
C SER A 211 16.71 -1.26 -14.91
N GLY A 212 17.70 -2.11 -14.63
CA GLY A 212 19.10 -1.67 -14.43
C GLY A 212 19.36 -1.14 -13.02
N LYS A 213 20.62 -0.76 -12.77
CA LYS A 213 21.06 -0.30 -11.45
C LYS A 213 20.35 0.98 -10.99
N VAL A 214 20.25 1.16 -9.68
CA VAL A 214 19.63 2.33 -9.07
C VAL A 214 20.42 3.62 -9.33
N GLY A 215 21.74 3.53 -9.40
CA GLY A 215 22.60 4.71 -9.54
C GLY A 215 22.62 5.54 -8.25
N GLU A 216 22.33 6.84 -8.36
CA GLU A 216 22.28 7.71 -7.19
C GLU A 216 20.98 7.51 -6.39
N PRO A 217 21.06 7.48 -5.02
CA PRO A 217 19.90 7.47 -4.16
C PRO A 217 18.94 8.60 -4.46
N GLY A 218 17.64 8.30 -4.40
CA GLY A 218 16.57 9.23 -4.69
C GLY A 218 15.82 9.71 -3.45
N ILE A 219 14.73 10.41 -3.70
CA ILE A 219 13.94 11.09 -2.68
C ILE A 219 13.40 10.15 -1.59
N LEU A 220 13.10 8.89 -1.91
CA LEU A 220 12.63 7.94 -0.90
C LEU A 220 13.72 7.63 0.13
N CYS A 221 14.97 7.51 -0.29
CA CYS A 221 16.09 7.29 0.62
C CYS A 221 16.26 8.48 1.59
N ASP A 222 16.15 9.71 1.06
CA ASP A 222 16.21 10.92 1.88
C ASP A 222 15.05 11.00 2.89
N LEU A 223 13.84 10.61 2.48
CA LEU A 223 12.67 10.62 3.35
C LEU A 223 12.78 9.57 4.45
N LEU A 224 13.20 8.34 4.13
CA LEU A 224 13.42 7.28 5.13
C LEU A 224 14.50 7.69 6.14
N ALA A 225 15.58 8.31 5.70
CA ALA A 225 16.64 8.79 6.60
C ALA A 225 16.18 9.92 7.52
N ARG A 226 15.25 10.78 7.05
CA ARG A 226 14.82 11.97 7.79
C ARG A 226 13.60 11.75 8.68
N TYR A 227 12.67 10.88 8.29
CA TYR A 227 11.38 10.73 8.93
C TYR A 227 11.20 9.33 9.52
N PRO A 228 11.37 9.18 10.85
CA PRO A 228 11.23 7.87 11.51
C PRO A 228 9.81 7.31 11.45
N ASN A 229 8.82 8.15 11.18
CA ASN A 229 7.42 7.78 11.00
C ASN A 229 7.06 7.36 9.56
N LEU A 230 8.03 7.36 8.62
CA LEU A 230 7.87 6.75 7.31
C LEU A 230 8.38 5.31 7.33
N HIS A 231 7.57 4.40 6.84
CA HIS A 231 7.89 2.99 6.64
C HIS A 231 7.71 2.63 5.17
N ALA A 232 8.42 1.60 4.71
CA ALA A 232 8.38 1.11 3.34
C ALA A 232 7.87 -0.34 3.32
N ASP A 233 6.77 -0.58 2.64
CA ASP A 233 6.18 -1.89 2.43
C ASP A 233 6.69 -2.49 1.12
N LEU A 234 7.31 -3.68 1.20
CA LEU A 234 7.93 -4.38 0.08
C LEU A 234 6.94 -5.02 -0.89
N SER A 235 5.65 -4.88 -0.63
CA SER A 235 4.61 -5.57 -1.37
C SER A 235 4.51 -5.19 -2.85
N GLY A 236 3.91 -6.11 -3.60
CA GLY A 236 3.63 -5.95 -5.02
C GLY A 236 4.86 -5.90 -5.92
N ARG A 237 4.61 -5.64 -7.20
CA ARG A 237 5.69 -5.59 -8.20
C ARG A 237 6.65 -4.42 -7.99
N GLY A 238 6.18 -3.33 -7.37
CA GLY A 238 7.00 -2.15 -7.12
C GLY A 238 8.16 -2.45 -6.18
N GLY A 239 7.87 -3.00 -5.00
CA GLY A 239 8.87 -3.39 -4.02
C GLY A 239 9.80 -4.49 -4.53
N TYR A 240 9.23 -5.56 -5.11
CA TYR A 240 10.04 -6.63 -5.69
C TYR A 240 11.02 -6.12 -6.75
N ASN A 241 10.54 -5.32 -7.72
CA ASN A 241 11.40 -4.75 -8.78
C ASN A 241 12.49 -3.85 -8.21
N ALA A 242 12.17 -3.03 -7.21
CA ALA A 242 13.13 -2.13 -6.58
C ALA A 242 14.32 -2.89 -6.01
N LEU A 243 14.07 -4.04 -5.37
CA LEU A 243 15.12 -4.87 -4.79
C LEU A 243 15.83 -5.75 -5.84
N ALA A 244 15.08 -6.39 -6.73
CA ALA A 244 15.61 -7.36 -7.66
C ALA A 244 16.51 -6.75 -8.75
N ARG A 245 16.25 -5.49 -9.16
CA ARG A 245 17.03 -4.83 -10.21
C ARG A 245 18.45 -4.44 -9.80
N ASP A 246 18.70 -4.26 -8.50
CA ASP A 246 20.02 -3.93 -7.95
C ASP A 246 20.18 -4.51 -6.54
N PRO A 247 20.52 -5.81 -6.42
CA PRO A 247 20.61 -6.48 -5.12
C PRO A 247 21.64 -5.88 -4.17
N ALA A 248 22.73 -5.30 -4.68
CA ALA A 248 23.73 -4.65 -3.85
C ALA A 248 23.18 -3.38 -3.19
N PHE A 249 22.52 -2.53 -3.97
CA PHE A 249 21.83 -1.35 -3.45
C PHE A 249 20.68 -1.74 -2.51
N ALA A 250 19.92 -2.78 -2.86
CA ALA A 250 18.83 -3.29 -2.03
C ALA A 250 19.32 -3.73 -0.65
N ARG A 251 20.42 -4.49 -0.58
CA ARG A 251 21.03 -4.90 0.69
C ARG A 251 21.38 -3.69 1.55
N ASP A 252 22.07 -2.72 0.97
CA ASP A 252 22.55 -1.54 1.70
C ASP A 252 21.37 -0.66 2.18
N LEU A 253 20.35 -0.47 1.34
CA LEU A 253 19.10 0.22 1.69
C LEU A 253 18.37 -0.48 2.84
N LEU A 254 18.16 -1.80 2.74
CA LEU A 254 17.44 -2.56 3.75
C LEU A 254 18.21 -2.65 5.08
N ALA A 255 19.53 -2.75 5.04
CA ALA A 255 20.36 -2.73 6.24
C ALA A 255 20.29 -1.35 6.93
N ALA A 256 20.37 -0.26 6.17
CA ALA A 256 20.30 1.11 6.72
C ALA A 256 18.92 1.43 7.34
N HIS A 257 17.85 0.88 6.76
CA HIS A 257 16.45 1.18 7.13
C HIS A 257 15.69 -0.03 7.66
N SER A 258 16.39 -1.04 8.20
CA SER A 258 15.78 -2.29 8.65
C SER A 258 14.66 -2.12 9.69
N ARG A 259 14.62 -1.00 10.41
CA ARG A 259 13.57 -0.65 11.38
C ARG A 259 12.32 0.00 10.75
N GLN A 260 12.39 0.34 9.46
CA GLN A 260 11.31 1.05 8.74
C GLN A 260 10.74 0.21 7.59
N VAL A 261 11.25 -0.98 7.33
CA VAL A 261 10.82 -1.82 6.21
C VAL A 261 9.92 -2.94 6.71
N LEU A 262 8.81 -3.17 6.01
CA LEU A 262 7.85 -4.23 6.29
C LEU A 262 7.82 -5.24 5.14
N PHE A 263 7.70 -6.50 5.48
CA PHE A 263 7.42 -7.56 4.52
C PHE A 263 5.94 -7.57 4.18
N GLY A 264 5.62 -7.53 2.90
CA GLY A 264 4.27 -7.65 2.35
C GLY A 264 4.31 -8.21 0.94
N THR A 265 3.22 -8.80 0.44
CA THR A 265 3.19 -9.41 -0.88
C THR A 265 2.15 -8.84 -1.86
N ASP A 266 1.08 -8.24 -1.38
CA ASP A 266 -0.04 -7.75 -2.21
C ASP A 266 -0.65 -8.89 -3.07
N ASN A 267 -0.79 -10.07 -2.48
CA ASN A 267 -1.25 -11.30 -3.14
C ASN A 267 -0.39 -11.71 -4.38
N PHE A 268 0.86 -11.24 -4.48
CA PHE A 268 1.76 -11.62 -5.57
C PHE A 268 2.82 -12.63 -5.13
N SER A 269 2.87 -13.78 -5.80
CA SER A 269 3.93 -14.78 -5.62
C SER A 269 5.14 -14.46 -6.52
N LEU A 270 5.93 -13.43 -6.13
CA LEU A 270 7.09 -12.97 -6.89
C LEU A 270 8.42 -13.55 -6.41
N GLY A 271 8.41 -14.39 -5.36
CA GLY A 271 9.63 -14.92 -4.77
C GLY A 271 10.36 -13.95 -3.85
N LEU A 272 9.65 -12.98 -3.27
CA LEU A 272 10.22 -11.98 -2.33
C LEU A 272 10.95 -12.62 -1.14
N PRO A 273 10.45 -13.70 -0.48
CA PRO A 273 11.18 -14.35 0.61
C PRO A 273 12.55 -14.88 0.17
N ALA A 274 12.62 -15.52 -0.99
CA ALA A 274 13.88 -16.03 -1.54
C ALA A 274 14.85 -14.90 -1.91
N LEU A 275 14.34 -13.79 -2.46
CA LEU A 275 15.14 -12.61 -2.76
C LEU A 275 15.75 -12.03 -1.47
N LEU A 276 14.95 -11.81 -0.42
CA LEU A 276 15.43 -11.29 0.87
C LEU A 276 16.47 -12.19 1.51
N ALA A 277 16.26 -13.51 1.49
CA ALA A 277 17.24 -14.48 1.99
C ALA A 277 18.57 -14.43 1.22
N GLY A 278 18.53 -14.13 -0.09
CA GLY A 278 19.71 -14.02 -0.95
C GLY A 278 20.51 -12.72 -0.80
N LEU A 279 19.96 -11.68 -0.14
CA LEU A 279 20.63 -10.38 -0.01
C LEU A 279 21.77 -10.37 1.02
N GLY A 280 21.88 -11.37 1.91
CA GLY A 280 22.91 -11.42 2.94
C GLY A 280 22.75 -10.36 4.04
N LEU A 281 21.51 -10.02 4.38
CA LEU A 281 21.19 -9.16 5.52
C LEU A 281 21.59 -9.82 6.84
N ALA A 282 21.91 -9.01 7.86
CA ALA A 282 22.10 -9.52 9.21
C ALA A 282 20.78 -10.19 9.70
N PRO A 283 20.84 -11.32 10.41
CA PRO A 283 19.65 -12.04 10.88
C PRO A 283 18.66 -11.13 11.62
N ALA A 284 19.15 -10.27 12.50
CA ALA A 284 18.31 -9.35 13.25
C ALA A 284 17.60 -8.29 12.37
N ASP A 285 18.19 -7.88 11.25
CA ASP A 285 17.55 -6.97 10.31
C ASP A 285 16.48 -7.69 9.51
N LEU A 286 16.75 -8.92 9.07
CA LEU A 286 15.78 -9.75 8.37
C LEU A 286 14.56 -10.08 9.26
N GLU A 287 14.77 -10.43 10.52
CA GLU A 287 13.70 -10.68 11.51
C GLU A 287 12.81 -9.44 11.70
N ARG A 288 13.40 -8.24 11.79
CA ARG A 288 12.63 -6.99 11.85
C ARG A 288 11.75 -6.82 10.63
N ILE A 289 12.32 -7.00 9.44
CA ILE A 289 11.61 -6.84 8.16
C ILE A 289 10.49 -7.87 8.04
N LEU A 290 10.74 -9.14 8.38
CA LEU A 290 9.79 -10.23 8.21
C LEU A 290 8.60 -10.19 9.18
N GLY A 291 8.67 -9.37 10.25
CA GLY A 291 7.53 -9.29 11.17
C GLY A 291 7.71 -8.31 12.32
N GLY A 292 8.94 -8.15 12.83
CA GLY A 292 9.19 -7.33 14.01
C GLY A 292 8.67 -5.88 13.88
N ASN A 293 8.85 -5.25 12.73
CA ASN A 293 8.35 -3.89 12.48
C ASN A 293 6.82 -3.84 12.40
N ALA A 294 6.20 -4.79 11.69
CA ALA A 294 4.74 -4.87 11.62
C ALA A 294 4.11 -5.08 13.00
N MET A 295 4.72 -5.94 13.83
CA MET A 295 4.30 -6.19 15.20
C MET A 295 4.47 -4.98 16.12
N ALA A 296 5.51 -4.17 15.90
CA ALA A 296 5.73 -2.93 16.66
C ALA A 296 4.70 -1.85 16.32
N LEU A 297 4.29 -1.75 15.04
CA LEU A 297 3.28 -0.80 14.59
C LEU A 297 1.86 -1.22 14.96
N VAL A 298 1.55 -2.50 14.83
CA VAL A 298 0.22 -3.05 15.11
C VAL A 298 0.39 -4.34 15.91
N PRO A 299 0.58 -4.24 17.23
CA PRO A 299 0.70 -5.43 18.08
C PRO A 299 -0.60 -6.26 18.04
N PRO A 300 -0.54 -7.59 18.14
CA PRO A 300 -1.74 -8.42 18.20
C PRO A 300 -2.59 -7.99 19.40
N ARG A 301 -3.91 -8.20 19.30
CA ARG A 301 -4.77 -8.05 20.48
C ARG A 301 -4.35 -9.10 21.51
N ALA A 302 -4.24 -8.69 22.76
CA ALA A 302 -4.19 -9.64 23.85
C ALA A 302 -5.45 -10.51 23.79
N ALA A 303 -5.26 -11.83 23.85
CA ALA A 303 -6.35 -12.80 23.85
C ALA A 303 -7.24 -12.64 25.08
#